data_fc709c049bc2a869f5cd2e76564e6fc9
#
_entry.id   fc709c049bc2a869f5cd2e76564e6fc9
#
_cell.length_a   1.000
_cell.length_b   1.000
_cell.length_c   1.000
_cell.angle_alpha   90.00
_cell.angle_beta   90.00
_cell.angle_gamma   90.00
#
_symmetry.space_group_name_H-M   'P 1'
#
loop_
_entity.id
_entity.type
_entity.pdbx_description
1 polymer ?
#
loop_
_entity_poly.entity_id
_entity_poly.type
_entity_poly.pdbx_seq_one_letter_code
_entity_poly.pdbx_strand_id
1 'polypeptide(L)'
;LEYKGASIEAIKEQEAKAFKIMRQELTQTMNHSQRPKMNVYADQIVWGRSPVRIDLAGGWTDTPPYSLMNGGNIVNLAIELNGQPPLQVYIKPSKEYKIILRSIDLGAMEVISTYEELHHFNVVGSPFSIPKAALVLAGFHPDFSEEKFESLQKQLEAFGAGIEVTLLAAVPAGSGLG
;
A
#
# COMPACT_ATOMS: atom_id res chain seq x y z
N LEU A 1 -8.81 -22.46 -18.31
CA LEU A 1 -10.09 -22.04 -18.91
C LEU A 1 -9.82 -21.54 -20.33
N GLU A 2 -10.14 -22.35 -21.33
CA GLU A 2 -10.11 -21.89 -22.74
C GLU A 2 -11.31 -20.97 -22.95
N TYR A 3 -11.06 -19.67 -23.08
CA TYR A 3 -12.07 -18.67 -23.45
C TYR A 3 -12.37 -18.76 -24.96
N LYS A 4 -13.03 -19.82 -25.40
CA LYS A 4 -13.49 -19.90 -26.78
C LYS A 4 -14.70 -18.98 -26.97
N GLY A 5 -14.50 -17.82 -27.58
CA GLY A 5 -15.53 -16.94 -28.13
C GLY A 5 -16.01 -15.78 -27.25
N ALA A 6 -15.34 -15.49 -26.13
CA ALA A 6 -15.67 -14.29 -25.34
C ALA A 6 -14.94 -13.05 -25.89
N SER A 7 -15.60 -11.88 -25.87
CA SER A 7 -14.93 -10.61 -26.16
C SER A 7 -13.90 -10.26 -25.12
N ILE A 8 -12.88 -9.48 -25.47
CA ILE A 8 -11.84 -9.01 -24.52
C ILE A 8 -12.46 -8.24 -23.36
N GLU A 9 -13.53 -7.48 -23.60
CA GLU A 9 -14.26 -6.76 -22.57
C GLU A 9 -14.94 -7.71 -21.58
N ALA A 10 -15.57 -8.77 -22.07
CA ALA A 10 -16.20 -9.78 -21.21
C ALA A 10 -15.18 -10.54 -20.35
N ILE A 11 -13.97 -10.79 -20.89
CA ILE A 11 -12.87 -11.40 -20.13
C ILE A 11 -12.41 -10.46 -19.01
N LYS A 12 -12.16 -9.18 -19.32
CA LYS A 12 -11.77 -8.18 -18.32
C LYS A 12 -12.82 -7.98 -17.23
N GLU A 13 -14.09 -8.01 -17.59
CA GLU A 13 -15.18 -7.91 -16.62
C GLU A 13 -15.20 -9.11 -15.65
N GLN A 14 -15.03 -10.33 -16.18
CA GLN A 14 -14.96 -11.54 -15.34
C GLN A 14 -13.73 -11.56 -14.45
N GLU A 15 -12.57 -11.12 -14.95
CA GLU A 15 -11.34 -10.98 -14.15
C GLU A 15 -11.56 -9.97 -13.02
N ALA A 16 -12.09 -8.78 -13.31
CA ALA A 16 -12.40 -7.77 -12.32
C ALA A 16 -13.38 -8.29 -11.26
N LYS A 17 -14.38 -9.07 -11.66
CA LYS A 17 -15.34 -9.70 -10.74
C LYS A 17 -14.66 -10.76 -9.86
N ALA A 18 -13.79 -11.58 -10.41
CA ALA A 18 -13.04 -12.58 -9.66
C ALA A 18 -12.12 -11.92 -8.62
N PHE A 19 -11.38 -10.88 -9.00
CA PHE A 19 -10.55 -10.12 -8.06
C PHE A 19 -11.37 -9.41 -6.99
N LYS A 20 -12.56 -8.90 -7.33
CA LYS A 20 -13.48 -8.30 -6.36
C LYS A 20 -13.94 -9.31 -5.31
N ILE A 21 -14.33 -10.52 -5.74
CA ILE A 21 -14.75 -11.60 -4.82
C ILE A 21 -13.57 -12.01 -3.93
N MET A 22 -12.40 -12.26 -4.51
CA MET A 22 -11.20 -12.62 -3.76
C MET A 22 -10.83 -11.54 -2.72
N ARG A 23 -10.89 -10.27 -3.11
CA ARG A 23 -10.68 -9.14 -2.19
C ARG A 23 -11.70 -9.16 -1.04
N GLN A 24 -12.98 -9.37 -1.34
CA GLN A 24 -14.02 -9.42 -0.32
C GLN A 24 -13.79 -10.55 0.69
N GLU A 25 -13.45 -11.76 0.23
CA GLU A 25 -13.16 -12.90 1.09
C GLU A 25 -11.91 -12.67 1.94
N LEU A 26 -10.83 -12.17 1.36
CA LEU A 26 -9.60 -11.83 2.08
C LEU A 26 -9.86 -10.74 3.13
N THR A 27 -10.66 -9.74 2.78
CA THR A 27 -10.97 -8.66 3.71
C THR A 27 -11.96 -9.06 4.79
N GLN A 28 -12.81 -10.04 4.63
CA GLN A 28 -13.69 -10.54 5.69
C GLN A 28 -12.95 -11.21 6.87
N THR A 29 -11.77 -11.76 6.60
CA THR A 29 -10.95 -12.45 7.63
C THR A 29 -10.06 -11.50 8.43
N MET A 30 -9.88 -10.27 7.97
CA MET A 30 -9.10 -9.27 8.67
C MET A 30 -9.98 -8.49 9.65
N ASN A 31 -9.56 -8.23 10.88
CA ASN A 31 -10.24 -7.35 11.84
C ASN A 31 -10.09 -5.89 11.35
N HIS A 32 -11.17 -5.34 10.77
CA HIS A 32 -11.08 -4.27 9.80
C HIS A 32 -11.25 -2.88 10.30
N SER A 33 -11.74 -2.72 11.47
CA SER A 33 -11.96 -1.39 11.95
C SER A 33 -10.71 -0.91 12.70
N GLN A 34 -10.02 0.01 12.10
CA GLN A 34 -8.93 0.75 12.72
C GLN A 34 -9.41 2.16 13.05
N ARG A 35 -9.05 2.62 14.23
CA ARG A 35 -9.19 4.02 14.62
C ARG A 35 -7.82 4.66 14.70
N PRO A 36 -7.38 5.38 13.67
CA PRO A 36 -6.12 6.10 13.72
C PRO A 36 -6.10 7.07 14.89
N LYS A 37 -5.02 7.05 15.66
CA LYS A 37 -4.83 7.96 16.81
C LYS A 37 -3.51 8.69 16.69
N MET A 38 -3.52 9.99 16.94
CA MET A 38 -2.32 10.80 16.99
C MET A 38 -1.57 10.51 18.29
N ASN A 39 -0.41 9.86 18.18
CA ASN A 39 0.45 9.51 19.31
C ASN A 39 1.86 10.11 19.19
N VAL A 40 2.04 11.09 18.30
CA VAL A 40 3.32 11.75 18.04
C VAL A 40 3.17 13.26 18.18
N TYR A 41 4.26 13.95 18.53
CA TYR A 41 4.30 15.40 18.57
C TYR A 41 4.31 16.02 17.18
N ALA A 42 3.86 17.26 17.06
CA ALA A 42 3.72 17.96 15.77
C ALA A 42 5.03 18.14 14.99
N ASP A 43 6.17 18.10 15.66
CA ASP A 43 7.52 18.21 15.12
C ASP A 43 8.26 16.86 15.03
N GLN A 44 7.62 15.78 15.45
CA GLN A 44 8.20 14.46 15.49
C GLN A 44 8.11 13.79 14.10
N ILE A 45 9.21 13.13 13.73
CA ILE A 45 9.26 12.27 12.53
C ILE A 45 9.30 10.81 12.97
N VAL A 46 8.39 10.01 12.42
CA VAL A 46 8.42 8.55 12.51
C VAL A 46 9.21 8.01 11.33
N TRP A 47 10.20 7.18 11.61
CA TRP A 47 11.10 6.65 10.61
C TRP A 47 11.01 5.12 10.55
N GLY A 48 10.50 4.60 9.43
CA GLY A 48 10.50 3.18 9.10
C GLY A 48 11.65 2.85 8.15
N ARG A 49 12.32 1.71 8.39
CA ARG A 49 13.41 1.21 7.53
C ARG A 49 13.25 -0.28 7.30
N SER A 50 13.58 -0.73 6.08
CA SER A 50 13.53 -2.15 5.72
C SER A 50 14.70 -2.52 4.82
N PRO A 51 15.31 -3.70 5.02
CA PRO A 51 16.22 -4.27 4.04
C PRO A 51 15.47 -4.60 2.74
N VAL A 52 16.20 -4.82 1.67
CA VAL A 52 15.69 -5.48 0.46
C VAL A 52 15.88 -6.98 0.57
N ARG A 53 15.15 -7.73 -0.24
CA ARG A 53 15.14 -9.17 -0.26
C ARG A 53 15.67 -9.71 -1.59
N ILE A 54 16.56 -10.69 -1.52
CA ILE A 54 16.96 -11.49 -2.67
C ILE A 54 16.50 -12.92 -2.46
N ASP A 55 15.69 -13.43 -3.37
CA ASP A 55 15.24 -14.81 -3.36
C ASP A 55 16.33 -15.71 -3.96
N LEU A 56 16.87 -16.63 -3.17
CA LEU A 56 17.88 -17.58 -3.59
C LEU A 56 17.25 -18.80 -4.25
N ALA A 57 16.09 -19.24 -3.78
CA ALA A 57 15.35 -20.38 -4.32
C ALA A 57 13.86 -20.27 -3.99
N GLY A 58 13.03 -20.83 -4.84
CA GLY A 58 11.59 -21.00 -4.62
C GLY A 58 10.77 -19.72 -4.79
N GLY A 59 11.34 -18.64 -5.33
CA GLY A 59 10.60 -17.41 -5.62
C GLY A 59 9.35 -17.70 -6.46
N TRP A 60 8.22 -17.03 -6.15
CA TRP A 60 6.89 -17.23 -6.73
C TRP A 60 6.15 -18.51 -6.32
N THR A 61 6.76 -19.44 -5.60
CA THR A 61 6.03 -20.62 -5.09
C THR A 61 4.99 -20.25 -4.03
N ASP A 62 5.11 -19.08 -3.41
CA ASP A 62 4.16 -18.50 -2.46
C ASP A 62 2.97 -17.78 -3.13
N THR A 63 2.95 -17.73 -4.46
CA THR A 63 1.90 -17.02 -5.21
C THR A 63 0.77 -17.97 -5.60
N PRO A 64 -0.52 -17.59 -5.36
CA PRO A 64 -1.67 -18.32 -5.87
C PRO A 64 -1.69 -18.36 -7.42
N PRO A 65 -2.19 -19.45 -8.03
CA PRO A 65 -2.84 -20.60 -7.40
C PRO A 65 -1.87 -21.70 -6.91
N TYR A 66 -0.58 -21.63 -7.24
CA TYR A 66 0.40 -22.67 -6.89
C TYR A 66 0.47 -22.91 -5.38
N SER A 67 0.59 -21.84 -4.61
CA SER A 67 0.71 -21.91 -3.15
C SER A 67 -0.51 -22.52 -2.47
N LEU A 68 -1.71 -22.36 -3.03
CA LEU A 68 -2.95 -22.94 -2.49
C LEU A 68 -3.03 -24.45 -2.70
N MET A 69 -2.39 -24.97 -3.75
CA MET A 69 -2.46 -26.40 -4.10
C MET A 69 -1.25 -27.18 -3.59
N ASN A 70 -0.08 -26.57 -3.54
CA ASN A 70 1.19 -27.25 -3.29
C ASN A 70 1.95 -26.71 -2.08
N GLY A 71 1.47 -25.62 -1.47
CA GLY A 71 2.27 -24.85 -0.52
C GLY A 71 3.40 -24.07 -1.22
N GLY A 72 4.04 -23.16 -0.52
CA GLY A 72 5.17 -22.38 -1.01
C GLY A 72 6.35 -22.46 -0.05
N ASN A 73 7.55 -22.63 -0.60
CA ASN A 73 8.80 -22.59 0.16
C ASN A 73 9.79 -21.67 -0.53
N ILE A 74 10.19 -20.60 0.17
CA ILE A 74 11.14 -19.61 -0.32
C ILE A 74 12.34 -19.55 0.61
N VAL A 75 13.53 -19.51 0.03
CA VAL A 75 14.76 -19.17 0.73
C VAL A 75 15.21 -17.82 0.24
N ASN A 76 15.25 -16.83 1.13
CA ASN A 76 15.68 -15.48 0.81
C ASN A 76 16.69 -14.91 1.79
N LEU A 77 17.41 -13.88 1.36
CA LEU A 77 18.33 -13.08 2.17
C LEU A 77 17.80 -11.65 2.28
N ALA A 78 17.81 -11.13 3.49
CA ALA A 78 17.65 -9.71 3.74
C ALA A 78 19.02 -9.02 3.55
N ILE A 79 19.05 -7.96 2.73
CA ILE A 79 20.30 -7.28 2.35
C ILE A 79 20.18 -5.80 2.70
N GLU A 80 21.25 -5.30 3.29
CA GLU A 80 21.49 -3.88 3.51
C GLU A 80 22.62 -3.37 2.61
N LEU A 81 22.55 -2.12 2.20
CA LEU A 81 23.60 -1.48 1.41
C LEU A 81 24.55 -0.73 2.35
N ASN A 82 25.79 -1.22 2.49
CA ASN A 82 26.80 -0.66 3.41
C ASN A 82 26.27 -0.48 4.84
N GLY A 83 25.54 -1.47 5.37
CA GLY A 83 24.95 -1.42 6.70
C GLY A 83 23.75 -0.45 6.84
N GLN A 84 23.18 -0.02 5.72
CA GLN A 84 21.99 0.84 5.70
C GLN A 84 20.84 0.15 5.00
N PRO A 85 19.64 0.02 5.63
CA PRO A 85 18.45 -0.45 4.99
C PRO A 85 18.07 0.45 3.82
N PRO A 86 17.95 -0.08 2.59
CA PRO A 86 17.76 0.74 1.41
C PRO A 86 16.34 1.26 1.22
N LEU A 87 15.34 0.66 1.88
CA LEU A 87 13.96 1.11 1.84
C LEU A 87 13.67 1.91 3.10
N GLN A 88 13.26 3.16 2.93
CA GLN A 88 13.02 4.07 4.04
C GLN A 88 11.72 4.86 3.84
N VAL A 89 11.01 5.05 4.94
CA VAL A 89 9.77 5.84 4.99
C VAL A 89 9.86 6.82 6.15
N TYR A 90 9.60 8.08 5.88
CA TYR A 90 9.52 9.13 6.88
C TYR A 90 8.10 9.65 6.93
N ILE A 91 7.48 9.66 8.11
CA ILE A 91 6.12 10.14 8.29
C ILE A 91 6.15 11.23 9.36
N LYS A 92 5.51 12.35 9.07
CA LYS A 92 5.33 13.43 10.03
C LYS A 92 3.93 14.03 9.95
N PRO A 93 3.42 14.61 11.05
CA PRO A 93 2.21 15.41 11.02
C PRO A 93 2.36 16.65 10.13
N SER A 94 1.28 17.05 9.48
CA SER A 94 1.20 18.28 8.70
C SER A 94 0.14 19.21 9.27
N LYS A 95 0.35 20.52 9.16
CA LYS A 95 -0.64 21.54 9.57
C LYS A 95 -1.83 21.61 8.62
N GLU A 96 -1.64 21.20 7.37
CA GLU A 96 -2.73 21.12 6.40
C GLU A 96 -3.42 19.77 6.52
N TYR A 97 -4.73 19.73 6.64
CA TYR A 97 -5.53 18.51 6.74
C TYR A 97 -5.65 17.81 5.37
N LYS A 98 -4.51 17.35 4.88
CA LYS A 98 -4.31 16.61 3.62
C LYS A 98 -3.28 15.51 3.84
N ILE A 99 -3.21 14.57 2.92
CA ILE A 99 -2.14 13.59 2.85
C ILE A 99 -1.20 14.01 1.72
N ILE A 100 0.08 14.13 2.01
CA ILE A 100 1.11 14.49 1.05
C ILE A 100 2.06 13.31 0.92
N LEU A 101 2.17 12.74 -0.27
CA LEU A 101 3.07 11.66 -0.61
C LEU A 101 4.22 12.19 -1.45
N ARG A 102 5.45 11.85 -1.08
CA ARG A 102 6.68 12.21 -1.81
C ARG A 102 7.53 10.96 -2.01
N SER A 103 8.14 10.84 -3.18
CA SER A 103 9.19 9.86 -3.46
C SER A 103 10.46 10.61 -3.83
N ILE A 104 11.54 10.41 -3.06
CA ILE A 104 12.82 11.08 -3.28
C ILE A 104 13.48 10.52 -4.53
N ASP A 105 13.50 9.20 -4.66
CA ASP A 105 14.13 8.46 -5.76
C ASP A 105 13.43 8.68 -7.11
N LEU A 106 12.10 8.84 -7.12
CA LEU A 106 11.35 9.12 -8.34
C LEU A 106 11.15 10.61 -8.63
N GLY A 107 11.49 11.49 -7.68
CA GLY A 107 11.21 12.91 -7.80
C GLY A 107 9.72 13.24 -7.92
N ALA A 108 8.85 12.35 -7.44
CA ALA A 108 7.40 12.47 -7.57
C ALA A 108 6.75 12.99 -6.29
N MET A 109 5.64 13.70 -6.44
CA MET A 109 4.82 14.17 -5.33
C MET A 109 3.34 14.11 -5.71
N GLU A 110 2.51 13.71 -4.75
CA GLU A 110 1.06 13.71 -4.88
C GLU A 110 0.43 14.27 -3.61
N VAL A 111 -0.61 15.10 -3.77
CA VAL A 111 -1.42 15.62 -2.67
C VAL A 111 -2.80 15.00 -2.76
N ILE A 112 -3.27 14.42 -1.67
CA ILE A 112 -4.52 13.69 -1.55
C ILE A 112 -5.43 14.46 -0.60
N SER A 113 -6.59 14.86 -1.08
CA SER A 113 -7.57 15.65 -0.35
C SER A 113 -8.91 14.94 -0.18
N THR A 114 -9.14 13.85 -0.93
CA THR A 114 -10.41 13.11 -0.95
C THR A 114 -10.20 11.63 -0.75
N TYR A 115 -11.24 10.93 -0.30
CA TYR A 115 -11.24 9.46 -0.22
C TYR A 115 -11.08 8.79 -1.59
N GLU A 116 -11.63 9.39 -2.64
CA GLU A 116 -11.52 8.88 -4.00
C GLU A 116 -10.07 8.88 -4.47
N GLU A 117 -9.34 9.99 -4.29
CA GLU A 117 -7.90 10.06 -4.59
C GLU A 117 -7.08 9.05 -3.79
N LEU A 118 -7.43 8.85 -2.52
CA LEU A 118 -6.78 7.86 -1.67
C LEU A 118 -7.08 6.42 -2.13
N HIS A 119 -8.30 6.18 -2.64
CA HIS A 119 -8.71 4.86 -3.13
C HIS A 119 -8.03 4.46 -4.44
N HIS A 120 -7.43 5.40 -5.18
CA HIS A 120 -6.70 5.13 -6.42
C HIS A 120 -5.35 4.40 -6.20
N PHE A 121 -5.29 3.48 -5.25
CA PHE A 121 -4.11 2.63 -5.03
C PHE A 121 -3.99 1.50 -6.06
N ASN A 122 -5.05 1.19 -6.81
CA ASN A 122 -5.11 0.13 -7.82
C ASN A 122 -4.73 0.59 -9.23
N VAL A 123 -4.30 1.84 -9.40
CA VAL A 123 -3.86 2.35 -10.69
C VAL A 123 -2.47 1.79 -11.00
N VAL A 124 -2.39 0.97 -12.04
CA VAL A 124 -1.14 0.35 -12.48
C VAL A 124 -0.13 1.42 -12.89
N GLY A 125 1.10 1.33 -12.38
CA GLY A 125 2.17 2.29 -12.65
C GLY A 125 2.16 3.55 -11.78
N SER A 126 1.20 3.69 -10.87
CA SER A 126 1.23 4.78 -9.90
C SER A 126 2.38 4.58 -8.90
N PRO A 127 3.25 5.59 -8.70
CA PRO A 127 4.36 5.50 -7.75
C PRO A 127 3.90 5.44 -6.29
N PHE A 128 2.63 5.76 -6.02
CA PHE A 128 2.08 5.87 -4.67
C PHE A 128 1.00 4.83 -4.35
N SER A 129 0.86 3.77 -5.15
CA SER A 129 -0.12 2.69 -4.88
C SER A 129 0.09 2.05 -3.49
N ILE A 130 1.33 1.71 -3.15
CA ILE A 130 1.65 1.05 -1.86
C ILE A 130 1.35 1.96 -0.66
N PRO A 131 1.85 3.20 -0.57
CA PRO A 131 1.53 4.07 0.56
C PRO A 131 0.04 4.44 0.64
N LYS A 132 -0.68 4.59 -0.48
CA LYS A 132 -2.13 4.75 -0.47
C LYS A 132 -2.84 3.54 0.13
N ALA A 133 -2.50 2.33 -0.33
CA ALA A 133 -3.07 1.11 0.22
C ALA A 133 -2.78 0.96 1.72
N ALA A 134 -1.56 1.27 2.17
CA ALA A 134 -1.19 1.24 3.57
C ALA A 134 -2.04 2.21 4.43
N LEU A 135 -2.26 3.43 3.94
CA LEU A 135 -3.09 4.42 4.62
C LEU A 135 -4.56 4.02 4.67
N VAL A 136 -5.08 3.43 3.59
CA VAL A 136 -6.44 2.87 3.55
C VAL A 136 -6.59 1.79 4.62
N LEU A 137 -5.66 0.82 4.67
CA LEU A 137 -5.67 -0.27 5.65
C LEU A 137 -5.44 0.21 7.08
N ALA A 138 -4.72 1.33 7.28
CA ALA A 138 -4.53 1.97 8.58
C ALA A 138 -5.79 2.69 9.09
N GLY A 139 -6.88 2.69 8.33
CA GLY A 139 -8.17 3.24 8.74
C GLY A 139 -8.45 4.67 8.27
N PHE A 140 -7.62 5.23 7.36
CA PHE A 140 -7.90 6.54 6.75
C PHE A 140 -8.87 6.49 5.56
N HIS A 141 -9.67 5.42 5.46
CA HIS A 141 -10.72 5.28 4.45
C HIS A 141 -11.98 4.66 5.10
N PRO A 142 -13.20 5.05 4.66
CA PRO A 142 -14.45 4.54 5.24
C PRO A 142 -14.59 3.02 5.25
N ASP A 143 -13.98 2.31 4.29
CA ASP A 143 -14.05 0.85 4.21
C ASP A 143 -13.31 0.16 5.35
N PHE A 144 -12.33 0.81 5.96
CA PHE A 144 -11.45 0.26 6.99
C PHE A 144 -11.40 1.11 8.27
N SER A 145 -12.26 2.11 8.40
CA SER A 145 -12.38 2.96 9.58
C SER A 145 -13.52 2.51 10.49
N GLU A 146 -13.29 2.48 11.79
CA GLU A 146 -14.34 2.29 12.80
C GLU A 146 -15.38 3.41 12.78
N GLU A 147 -14.92 4.63 12.52
CA GLU A 147 -15.75 5.83 12.48
C GLU A 147 -15.99 6.27 11.03
N LYS A 148 -17.19 6.75 10.77
CA LYS A 148 -17.55 7.30 9.46
C LYS A 148 -17.46 8.82 9.49
N PHE A 149 -16.74 9.38 8.53
CA PHE A 149 -16.59 10.82 8.35
C PHE A 149 -17.14 11.22 6.98
N GLU A 150 -17.64 12.45 6.88
CA GLU A 150 -18.18 13.00 5.63
C GLU A 150 -17.12 13.17 4.55
N SER A 151 -15.85 13.39 4.97
CA SER A 151 -14.72 13.59 4.05
C SER A 151 -13.40 13.20 4.71
N LEU A 152 -12.37 12.96 3.89
CA LEU A 152 -11.01 12.73 4.36
C LEU A 152 -10.50 13.91 5.22
N GLN A 153 -10.82 15.15 4.83
CA GLN A 153 -10.46 16.33 5.61
C GLN A 153 -11.05 16.27 7.02
N LYS A 154 -12.34 15.91 7.16
CA LYS A 154 -12.99 15.79 8.47
C LYS A 154 -12.38 14.68 9.32
N GLN A 155 -11.97 13.58 8.70
CA GLN A 155 -11.25 12.52 9.38
C GLN A 155 -9.88 12.99 9.88
N LEU A 156 -9.12 13.73 9.05
CA LEU A 156 -7.82 14.28 9.44
C LEU A 156 -7.95 15.39 10.51
N GLU A 157 -9.01 16.19 10.48
CA GLU A 157 -9.33 17.13 11.55
C GLU A 157 -9.56 16.40 12.88
N ALA A 158 -10.34 15.31 12.86
CA ALA A 158 -10.59 14.46 14.03
C ALA A 158 -9.33 13.71 14.48
N PHE A 159 -8.47 13.30 13.56
CA PHE A 159 -7.15 12.73 13.85
C PHE A 159 -6.19 13.76 14.47
N GLY A 160 -6.35 15.05 14.16
CA GLY A 160 -5.61 16.16 14.74
C GLY A 160 -4.49 16.73 13.85
N ALA A 161 -4.25 16.17 12.67
CA ALA A 161 -3.26 16.67 11.72
C ALA A 161 -3.49 16.08 10.32
N GLY A 162 -2.90 16.71 9.30
CA GLY A 162 -2.60 16.03 8.04
C GLY A 162 -1.39 15.11 8.16
N ILE A 163 -1.08 14.39 7.10
CA ILE A 163 0.00 13.39 7.08
C ILE A 163 0.93 13.67 5.91
N GLU A 164 2.20 13.79 6.17
CA GLU A 164 3.23 13.86 5.15
C GLU A 164 4.07 12.57 5.19
N VAL A 165 4.09 11.82 4.07
CA VAL A 165 4.84 10.58 3.90
C VAL A 165 5.90 10.81 2.84
N THR A 166 7.16 10.58 3.19
CA THR A 166 8.29 10.64 2.27
C THR A 166 8.91 9.26 2.14
N LEU A 167 9.04 8.79 0.91
CA LEU A 167 9.58 7.49 0.55
C LEU A 167 10.98 7.65 -0.05
N LEU A 168 11.86 6.72 0.28
CA LEU A 168 13.16 6.56 -0.35
C LEU A 168 13.40 5.08 -0.63
N ALA A 169 13.62 4.73 -1.89
CA ALA A 169 14.08 3.43 -2.31
C ALA A 169 15.47 3.57 -2.95
N ALA A 170 16.51 3.19 -2.22
CA ALA A 170 17.90 3.26 -2.70
C ALA A 170 18.27 2.03 -3.57
N VAL A 171 17.29 1.45 -4.25
CA VAL A 171 17.45 0.37 -5.24
C VAL A 171 16.70 0.75 -6.51
N PRO A 172 17.17 0.31 -7.70
CA PRO A 172 16.53 0.67 -8.95
C PRO A 172 15.09 0.18 -9.02
N ALA A 173 14.18 1.03 -9.50
CA ALA A 173 12.81 0.63 -9.80
C ALA A 173 12.83 -0.52 -10.83
N GLY A 174 11.97 -1.53 -10.60
CA GLY A 174 11.91 -2.72 -11.46
C GLY A 174 13.01 -3.75 -11.21
N SER A 175 13.88 -3.56 -10.21
CA SER A 175 14.91 -4.55 -9.84
C SER A 175 14.35 -5.83 -9.22
N GLY A 176 13.08 -5.84 -8.82
CA GLY A 176 12.47 -6.96 -8.08
C GLY A 176 12.95 -7.12 -6.63
N LEU A 177 13.68 -6.16 -6.11
CA LEU A 177 14.28 -6.21 -4.77
C LEU A 177 13.43 -5.54 -3.68
N GLY A 178 12.34 -4.87 -4.06
CA GLY A 178 11.48 -4.11 -3.14
C GLY A 178 10.04 -4.49 -3.18
#